data_e56c34274080b1e4a63676a3d500e745
#
_entry.id   e56c34274080b1e4a63676a3d500e745
#
_cell.length_a   1.000
_cell.length_b   1.000
_cell.length_c   1.000
_cell.angle_alpha   90.00
_cell.angle_beta   90.00
_cell.angle_gamma   90.00
#
_symmetry.space_group_name_H-M   'P 1'
#
loop_
_entity.id
_entity.type
_entity.pdbx_description
1 polymer ?
#
loop_
_entity_poly.entity_id
_entity_poly.type
_entity_poly.pdbx_seq_one_letter_code
_entity_poly.pdbx_strand_id
1 'polypeptide(L)'
;VSTLSEKFYAIDATNYEEDVEKALLGLGFMREDCHRQTSDFSGGWRMRIELAKLLLQKPDVLFLDEPTNHLDIESIQWLEDFLINNGKAVIVISHDRKFVDNITTRTIEVTMGRIYDYKVNYSKYLELRKERREQQQKAYEEQQKFIAETKDFIERFKGTYSKTLQVQSRVK
;
A
#
# COMPACT_ATOMS: atom_id res chain seq x y z
N VAL A 1 35.98 14.59 14.54
CA VAL A 1 36.67 13.30 14.29
C VAL A 1 36.15 12.24 15.27
N SER A 2 35.86 12.55 16.55
CA SER A 2 35.37 11.59 17.56
C SER A 2 34.01 10.97 17.21
N THR A 3 33.06 11.75 16.71
CA THR A 3 31.70 11.29 16.36
C THR A 3 31.64 10.29 15.20
N LEU A 4 32.59 10.35 14.26
CA LEU A 4 32.70 9.39 13.15
C LEU A 4 33.33 8.08 13.62
N SER A 5 34.34 8.16 14.49
CA SER A 5 34.94 6.98 15.11
C SER A 5 33.97 6.24 16.04
N GLU A 6 33.21 6.98 16.86
CA GLU A 6 32.15 6.39 17.69
C GLU A 6 31.07 5.69 16.87
N LYS A 7 30.62 6.28 15.76
CA LYS A 7 29.70 5.64 14.83
C LYS A 7 30.29 4.42 14.12
N PHE A 8 31.57 4.47 13.78
CA PHE A 8 32.27 3.35 13.15
C PHE A 8 32.43 2.16 14.11
N TYR A 9 32.77 2.41 15.38
CA TYR A 9 32.87 1.36 16.40
C TYR A 9 31.52 0.87 16.93
N ALA A 10 30.43 1.64 16.73
CA ALA A 10 29.08 1.22 17.05
C ALA A 10 28.45 0.31 15.94
N ILE A 11 29.05 0.27 14.76
CA ILE A 11 28.70 -0.71 13.72
C ILE A 11 29.38 -2.02 14.12
N ASP A 12 28.59 -3.03 14.41
CA ASP A 12 29.07 -4.39 14.65
C ASP A 12 29.65 -4.96 13.35
N ALA A 13 30.91 -4.60 13.07
CA ALA A 13 31.60 -4.91 11.83
C ALA A 13 31.79 -6.42 11.61
N THR A 14 31.63 -7.23 12.68
CA THR A 14 31.79 -8.69 12.61
C THR A 14 30.64 -9.38 11.86
N ASN A 15 29.44 -8.77 11.80
CA ASN A 15 28.28 -9.36 11.14
C ASN A 15 27.92 -8.66 9.82
N TYR A 16 28.56 -7.52 9.50
CA TYR A 16 28.17 -6.72 8.33
C TYR A 16 28.36 -7.47 6.99
N GLU A 17 29.49 -8.13 6.82
CA GLU A 17 29.75 -8.91 5.59
C GLU A 17 28.76 -10.06 5.45
N GLU A 18 28.41 -10.73 6.53
CA GLU A 18 27.42 -11.80 6.54
C GLU A 18 26.00 -11.27 6.24
N ASP A 19 25.62 -10.14 6.81
CA ASP A 19 24.33 -9.48 6.52
C ASP A 19 24.25 -9.08 5.04
N VAL A 20 25.34 -8.53 4.47
CA VAL A 20 25.41 -8.17 3.04
C VAL A 20 25.30 -9.41 2.15
N GLU A 21 26.04 -10.48 2.47
CA GLU A 21 25.97 -11.73 1.71
C GLU A 21 24.57 -12.33 1.77
N LYS A 22 23.95 -12.38 2.93
CA LYS A 22 22.58 -12.89 3.10
C LYS A 22 21.57 -12.08 2.28
N ALA A 23 21.66 -10.75 2.30
CA ALA A 23 20.78 -9.90 1.54
C ALA A 23 20.94 -10.08 0.03
N LEU A 24 22.17 -10.18 -0.46
CA LEU A 24 22.46 -10.40 -1.88
C LEU A 24 22.00 -11.78 -2.34
N LEU A 25 22.33 -12.84 -1.61
CA LEU A 25 21.89 -14.20 -1.91
C LEU A 25 20.36 -14.31 -1.93
N GLY A 26 19.71 -13.71 -0.95
CA GLY A 26 18.24 -13.67 -0.88
C GLY A 26 17.59 -12.95 -2.06
N LEU A 27 18.28 -11.97 -2.64
CA LEU A 27 17.84 -11.28 -3.86
C LEU A 27 18.31 -11.95 -5.16
N GLY A 28 18.80 -13.20 -5.09
CA GLY A 28 19.11 -14.04 -6.24
C GLY A 28 20.53 -13.88 -6.79
N PHE A 29 21.43 -13.15 -6.11
CA PHE A 29 22.85 -13.09 -6.48
C PHE A 29 23.56 -14.38 -6.09
N MET A 30 24.63 -14.70 -6.80
CA MET A 30 25.57 -15.77 -6.43
C MET A 30 26.72 -15.21 -5.61
N ARG A 31 27.43 -16.06 -4.88
CA ARG A 31 28.62 -15.64 -4.08
C ARG A 31 29.71 -14.99 -4.92
N GLU A 32 29.88 -15.48 -6.14
CA GLU A 32 30.87 -14.93 -7.10
C GLU A 32 30.51 -13.49 -7.51
N ASP A 33 29.21 -13.13 -7.47
CA ASP A 33 28.76 -11.79 -7.84
C ASP A 33 29.14 -10.73 -6.81
N CYS A 34 29.39 -11.11 -5.55
CA CYS A 34 29.72 -10.17 -4.48
C CYS A 34 31.01 -9.38 -4.74
N HIS A 35 31.92 -9.88 -5.60
CA HIS A 35 33.19 -9.24 -5.93
C HIS A 35 33.17 -8.54 -7.29
N ARG A 36 32.06 -8.58 -8.02
CA ARG A 36 31.93 -7.94 -9.33
C ARG A 36 31.63 -6.46 -9.20
N GLN A 37 32.03 -5.69 -10.22
CA GLN A 37 31.68 -4.28 -10.28
C GLN A 37 30.18 -4.11 -10.57
N THR A 38 29.54 -3.14 -9.92
CA THR A 38 28.10 -2.86 -10.10
C THR A 38 27.76 -2.44 -11.53
N SER A 39 28.74 -1.89 -12.27
CA SER A 39 28.62 -1.55 -13.69
C SER A 39 28.36 -2.75 -14.60
N ASP A 40 28.81 -3.95 -14.19
CA ASP A 40 28.73 -5.17 -14.99
C ASP A 40 27.33 -5.81 -14.96
N PHE A 41 26.45 -5.28 -14.11
CA PHE A 41 25.09 -5.77 -13.95
C PHE A 41 24.10 -5.01 -14.82
N SER A 42 23.07 -5.73 -15.30
CA SER A 42 21.93 -5.12 -16.00
C SER A 42 21.12 -4.19 -15.08
N GLY A 43 20.24 -3.37 -15.66
CA GLY A 43 19.40 -2.44 -14.90
C GLY A 43 18.59 -3.12 -13.80
N GLY A 44 17.97 -4.27 -14.07
CA GLY A 44 17.20 -5.04 -13.10
C GLY A 44 18.05 -5.54 -11.92
N TRP A 45 19.26 -6.05 -12.20
CA TRP A 45 20.19 -6.46 -11.16
C TRP A 45 20.68 -5.27 -10.32
N ARG A 46 20.93 -4.12 -10.94
CA ARG A 46 21.29 -2.90 -10.19
C ARG A 46 20.17 -2.45 -9.26
N MET A 47 18.90 -2.58 -9.68
CA MET A 47 17.76 -2.32 -8.80
C MET A 47 17.75 -3.25 -7.58
N ARG A 48 18.07 -4.54 -7.76
CA ARG A 48 18.20 -5.48 -6.62
C ARG A 48 19.34 -5.07 -5.66
N ILE A 49 20.47 -4.56 -6.18
CA ILE A 49 21.57 -4.02 -5.35
C ILE A 49 21.09 -2.80 -4.54
N GLU A 50 20.37 -1.87 -5.15
CA GLU A 50 19.83 -0.71 -4.42
C GLU A 50 18.82 -1.14 -3.35
N LEU A 51 17.97 -2.14 -3.65
CA LEU A 51 17.07 -2.72 -2.66
C LEU A 51 17.86 -3.32 -1.48
N ALA A 52 18.90 -4.12 -1.75
CA ALA A 52 19.77 -4.66 -0.70
C ALA A 52 20.33 -3.57 0.21
N LYS A 53 20.84 -2.49 -0.39
CA LYS A 53 21.38 -1.34 0.37
C LYS A 53 20.33 -0.70 1.29
N LEU A 54 19.09 -0.53 0.81
CA LEU A 54 18.00 0.02 1.60
C LEU A 54 17.64 -0.90 2.78
N LEU A 55 17.56 -2.19 2.54
CA LEU A 55 17.23 -3.18 3.58
C LEU A 55 18.32 -3.25 4.67
N LEU A 56 19.60 -3.19 4.27
CA LEU A 56 20.74 -3.23 5.19
C LEU A 56 20.86 -1.99 6.08
N GLN A 57 20.31 -0.84 5.66
CA GLN A 57 20.28 0.36 6.48
C GLN A 57 19.36 0.23 7.71
N LYS A 58 18.48 -0.80 7.74
CA LYS A 58 17.52 -1.05 8.82
C LYS A 58 16.74 0.21 9.24
N PRO A 59 16.12 0.95 8.29
CA PRO A 59 15.45 2.22 8.58
C PRO A 59 14.25 2.02 9.49
N ASP A 60 13.84 3.06 10.23
CA ASP A 60 12.63 3.01 11.05
C ASP A 60 11.35 2.97 10.21
N VAL A 61 11.37 3.59 9.03
CA VAL A 61 10.28 3.57 8.05
C VAL A 61 10.86 3.31 6.67
N LEU A 62 10.32 2.30 5.99
CA LEU A 62 10.71 1.90 4.64
C LEU A 62 9.54 2.14 3.67
N PHE A 63 9.80 2.87 2.58
CA PHE A 63 8.86 3.07 1.49
C PHE A 63 9.33 2.26 0.28
N LEU A 64 8.47 1.37 -0.20
CA LEU A 64 8.74 0.51 -1.36
C LEU A 64 7.67 0.76 -2.43
N ASP A 65 8.11 1.11 -3.62
CA ASP A 65 7.26 1.27 -4.80
C ASP A 65 7.62 0.17 -5.81
N GLU A 66 6.65 -0.73 -6.07
CA GLU A 66 6.78 -1.89 -6.94
C GLU A 66 8.06 -2.74 -6.70
N PRO A 67 8.35 -3.15 -5.43
CA PRO A 67 9.62 -3.79 -5.09
C PRO A 67 9.77 -5.20 -5.71
N THR A 68 8.68 -5.82 -6.14
CA THR A 68 8.67 -7.13 -6.77
C THR A 68 9.07 -7.10 -8.25
N ASN A 69 9.14 -5.91 -8.85
CA ASN A 69 9.57 -5.78 -10.24
C ASN A 69 11.01 -6.29 -10.38
N HIS A 70 11.24 -7.11 -11.39
CA HIS A 70 12.53 -7.74 -11.70
C HIS A 70 13.04 -8.77 -10.66
N LEU A 71 12.21 -9.18 -9.69
CA LEU A 71 12.49 -10.30 -8.79
C LEU A 71 11.90 -11.60 -9.35
N ASP A 72 12.60 -12.70 -9.15
CA ASP A 72 12.06 -14.03 -9.32
C ASP A 72 11.26 -14.46 -8.08
N ILE A 73 10.56 -15.59 -8.18
CA ILE A 73 9.66 -16.06 -7.12
C ILE A 73 10.41 -16.30 -5.80
N GLU A 74 11.61 -16.84 -5.86
CA GLU A 74 12.43 -17.13 -4.68
C GLU A 74 12.87 -15.84 -3.98
N SER A 75 13.30 -14.85 -4.75
CA SER A 75 13.67 -13.51 -4.24
C SER A 75 12.46 -12.78 -3.65
N ILE A 76 11.25 -12.93 -4.23
CA ILE A 76 10.02 -12.36 -3.66
C ILE A 76 9.72 -13.00 -2.31
N GLN A 77 9.78 -14.32 -2.19
CA GLN A 77 9.54 -15.02 -0.93
C GLN A 77 10.55 -14.60 0.15
N TRP A 78 11.82 -14.51 -0.22
CA TRP A 78 12.84 -14.03 0.71
C TRP A 78 12.57 -12.58 1.17
N LEU A 79 12.15 -11.70 0.25
CA LEU A 79 11.80 -10.31 0.59
C LEU A 79 10.59 -10.25 1.53
N GLU A 80 9.54 -11.07 1.30
CA GLU A 80 8.40 -11.20 2.20
C GLU A 80 8.87 -11.56 3.62
N ASP A 81 9.65 -12.61 3.75
CA ASP A 81 10.18 -13.07 5.03
C ASP A 81 11.06 -12.01 5.70
N PHE A 82 11.89 -11.33 4.92
CA PHE A 82 12.73 -10.25 5.43
C PHE A 82 11.90 -9.10 6.00
N LEU A 83 10.87 -8.63 5.26
CA LEU A 83 10.02 -7.53 5.67
C LEU A 83 9.18 -7.87 6.90
N ILE A 84 8.67 -9.10 6.99
CA ILE A 84 7.88 -9.58 8.14
C ILE A 84 8.75 -9.64 9.41
N ASN A 85 9.98 -10.14 9.30
CA ASN A 85 10.81 -10.41 10.46
C ASN A 85 11.68 -9.21 10.89
N ASN A 86 12.07 -8.33 9.95
CA ASN A 86 13.02 -7.26 10.21
C ASN A 86 12.46 -5.85 9.99
N GLY A 87 11.28 -5.73 9.37
CA GLY A 87 10.66 -4.44 9.10
C GLY A 87 10.06 -3.82 10.36
N LYS A 88 10.41 -2.57 10.67
CA LYS A 88 9.76 -1.80 11.75
C LYS A 88 8.43 -1.22 11.25
N ALA A 89 8.48 -0.31 10.28
CA ALA A 89 7.31 0.22 9.58
C ALA A 89 7.57 0.18 8.07
N VAL A 90 6.72 -0.54 7.33
CA VAL A 90 6.87 -0.69 5.88
C VAL A 90 5.62 -0.17 5.20
N ILE A 91 5.80 0.71 4.23
CA ILE A 91 4.74 1.20 3.35
C ILE A 91 5.07 0.72 1.94
N VAL A 92 4.16 -0.06 1.37
CA VAL A 92 4.36 -0.70 0.06
C VAL A 92 3.26 -0.29 -0.90
N ILE A 93 3.65 0.01 -2.13
CA ILE A 93 2.79 0.11 -3.29
C ILE A 93 3.18 -1.03 -4.22
N SER A 94 2.25 -1.91 -4.58
CA SER A 94 2.50 -2.98 -5.53
C SER A 94 1.24 -3.45 -6.24
N HIS A 95 1.40 -3.95 -7.45
CA HIS A 95 0.37 -4.66 -8.22
C HIS A 95 0.35 -6.17 -7.92
N ASP A 96 1.36 -6.70 -7.27
CA ASP A 96 1.40 -8.09 -6.81
C ASP A 96 0.52 -8.28 -5.57
N ARG A 97 -0.70 -8.78 -5.82
CA ARG A 97 -1.71 -8.95 -4.78
C ARG A 97 -1.29 -9.95 -3.71
N LYS A 98 -0.57 -11.02 -4.11
CA LYS A 98 -0.13 -12.06 -3.19
C LYS A 98 0.94 -11.53 -2.25
N PHE A 99 1.92 -10.82 -2.81
CA PHE A 99 2.96 -10.15 -2.05
C PHE A 99 2.37 -9.17 -1.03
N VAL A 100 1.47 -8.26 -1.49
CA VAL A 100 0.81 -7.30 -0.60
C VAL A 100 0.01 -8.01 0.49
N ASP A 101 -0.75 -9.04 0.17
CA ASP A 101 -1.57 -9.76 1.14
C ASP A 101 -0.75 -10.47 2.21
N ASN A 102 0.41 -11.01 1.84
CA ASN A 102 1.30 -11.72 2.77
C ASN A 102 1.96 -10.79 3.80
N ILE A 103 2.36 -9.58 3.39
CA ILE A 103 3.17 -8.69 4.23
C ILE A 103 2.38 -7.60 4.94
N THR A 104 1.13 -7.31 4.50
CA THR A 104 0.39 -6.17 5.03
C THR A 104 -0.59 -6.57 6.13
N THR A 105 -0.63 -5.75 7.18
CA THR A 105 -1.61 -5.81 8.26
C THR A 105 -2.62 -4.67 8.21
N ARG A 106 -2.39 -3.71 7.30
CA ARG A 106 -3.19 -2.49 7.14
C ARG A 106 -3.19 -2.07 5.69
N THR A 107 -4.34 -1.71 5.16
CA THR A 107 -4.52 -1.27 3.78
C THR A 107 -5.09 0.14 3.73
N ILE A 108 -4.46 1.03 2.98
CA ILE A 108 -4.90 2.41 2.79
C ILE A 108 -5.36 2.57 1.35
N GLU A 109 -6.64 2.92 1.16
CA GLU A 109 -7.21 3.25 -0.15
C GLU A 109 -7.29 4.76 -0.32
N VAL A 110 -6.67 5.28 -1.39
CA VAL A 110 -6.80 6.68 -1.80
C VAL A 110 -7.71 6.72 -3.03
N THR A 111 -8.89 7.31 -2.89
CA THR A 111 -9.86 7.41 -4.00
C THR A 111 -10.67 8.69 -3.90
N MET A 112 -10.90 9.37 -5.03
CA MET A 112 -11.69 10.61 -5.13
C MET A 112 -11.31 11.68 -4.08
N GLY A 113 -10.01 11.86 -3.82
CA GLY A 113 -9.50 12.84 -2.85
C GLY A 113 -9.76 12.48 -1.38
N ARG A 114 -10.17 11.26 -1.10
CA ARG A 114 -10.40 10.74 0.26
C ARG A 114 -9.48 9.57 0.56
N ILE A 115 -9.13 9.44 1.82
CA ILE A 115 -8.32 8.35 2.35
C ILE A 115 -9.23 7.46 3.19
N TYR A 116 -9.21 6.15 2.90
CA TYR A 116 -9.88 5.13 3.68
C TYR A 116 -8.84 4.19 4.27
N ASP A 117 -8.90 4.02 5.56
CA ASP A 117 -7.93 3.25 6.35
C ASP A 117 -8.60 1.97 6.85
N TYR A 118 -8.08 0.83 6.41
CA TYR A 118 -8.57 -0.49 6.79
C TYR A 118 -7.46 -1.22 7.56
N LYS A 119 -7.69 -1.49 8.84
CA LYS A 119 -6.76 -2.24 9.70
C LYS A 119 -6.86 -3.75 9.43
N VAL A 120 -6.69 -4.12 8.16
CA VAL A 120 -6.77 -5.51 7.66
C VAL A 120 -5.82 -5.67 6.49
N ASN A 121 -5.50 -6.93 6.15
CA ASN A 121 -4.73 -7.28 4.95
C ASN A 121 -5.52 -6.99 3.67
N TYR A 122 -4.85 -7.15 2.53
CA TYR A 122 -5.41 -6.78 1.23
C TYR A 122 -6.65 -7.60 0.84
N SER A 123 -6.65 -8.91 1.08
CA SER A 123 -7.81 -9.78 0.77
C SER A 123 -9.05 -9.35 1.53
N LYS A 124 -8.93 -9.12 2.83
CA LYS A 124 -10.06 -8.66 3.66
C LYS A 124 -10.52 -7.25 3.31
N TYR A 125 -9.59 -6.37 2.94
CA TYR A 125 -9.91 -5.05 2.41
C TYR A 125 -10.80 -5.13 1.17
N LEU A 126 -10.54 -6.04 0.23
CA LEU A 126 -11.36 -6.19 -0.98
C LEU A 126 -12.82 -6.54 -0.65
N GLU A 127 -13.05 -7.39 0.35
CA GLU A 127 -14.40 -7.72 0.83
C GLU A 127 -15.09 -6.47 1.41
N LEU A 128 -14.44 -5.79 2.35
CA LEU A 128 -14.97 -4.58 2.98
C LEU A 128 -15.22 -3.45 1.96
N ARG A 129 -14.34 -3.31 0.99
CA ARG A 129 -14.52 -2.35 -0.11
C ARG A 129 -15.75 -2.66 -0.94
N LYS A 130 -16.00 -3.95 -1.24
CA LYS A 130 -17.18 -4.38 -1.97
C LYS A 130 -18.44 -4.06 -1.19
N GLU A 131 -18.52 -4.44 0.08
CA GLU A 131 -19.64 -4.14 0.97
C GLU A 131 -19.91 -2.63 1.03
N ARG A 132 -18.89 -1.81 1.21
CA ARG A 132 -19.03 -0.35 1.23
C ARG A 132 -19.60 0.18 -0.09
N ARG A 133 -19.15 -0.32 -1.24
CA ARG A 133 -19.67 0.10 -2.55
C ARG A 133 -21.14 -0.29 -2.73
N GLU A 134 -21.51 -1.49 -2.31
CA GLU A 134 -22.91 -1.95 -2.36
C GLU A 134 -23.82 -1.08 -1.47
N GLN A 135 -23.37 -0.73 -0.27
CA GLN A 135 -24.09 0.18 0.62
C GLN A 135 -24.23 1.59 0.01
N GLN A 136 -23.17 2.12 -0.55
CA GLN A 136 -23.20 3.43 -1.23
C GLN A 136 -24.16 3.42 -2.43
N GLN A 137 -24.16 2.35 -3.21
CA GLN A 137 -25.05 2.21 -4.35
C GLN A 137 -26.52 2.18 -3.92
N LYS A 138 -26.84 1.37 -2.90
CA LYS A 138 -28.21 1.32 -2.34
C LYS A 138 -28.66 2.67 -1.81
N ALA A 139 -27.81 3.33 -1.03
CA ALA A 139 -28.12 4.66 -0.51
C ALA A 139 -28.36 5.69 -1.63
N TYR A 140 -27.58 5.62 -2.71
CA TYR A 140 -27.77 6.46 -3.89
C TYR A 140 -29.09 6.17 -4.58
N GLU A 141 -29.46 4.90 -4.78
CA GLU A 141 -30.72 4.50 -5.40
C GLU A 141 -31.93 4.93 -4.58
N GLU A 142 -31.87 4.75 -3.25
CA GLU A 142 -32.91 5.23 -2.33
C GLU A 142 -33.07 6.76 -2.38
N GLN A 143 -31.94 7.48 -2.40
CA GLN A 143 -31.93 8.93 -2.54
C GLN A 143 -32.52 9.38 -3.88
N GLN A 144 -32.18 8.72 -4.99
CA GLN A 144 -32.76 9.04 -6.31
C GLN A 144 -34.26 8.78 -6.35
N LYS A 145 -34.69 7.67 -5.74
CA LYS A 145 -36.15 7.37 -5.60
C LYS A 145 -36.87 8.45 -4.79
N PHE A 146 -36.33 8.83 -3.66
CA PHE A 146 -36.90 9.89 -2.82
C PHE A 146 -36.97 11.23 -3.55
N ILE A 147 -35.92 11.58 -4.31
CA ILE A 147 -35.91 12.81 -5.13
C ILE A 147 -37.02 12.75 -6.21
N ALA A 148 -37.14 11.60 -6.89
CA ALA A 148 -38.17 11.41 -7.92
C ALA A 148 -39.57 11.53 -7.36
N GLU A 149 -39.88 10.85 -6.25
CA GLU A 149 -41.15 10.92 -5.56
C GLU A 149 -41.47 12.34 -5.06
N THR A 150 -40.47 13.04 -4.56
CA THR A 150 -40.60 14.43 -4.10
C THR A 150 -40.87 15.37 -5.28
N LYS A 151 -40.20 15.22 -6.40
CA LYS A 151 -40.46 16.01 -7.61
C LYS A 151 -41.88 15.77 -8.14
N ASP A 152 -42.31 14.52 -8.22
CA ASP A 152 -43.65 14.14 -8.65
C ASP A 152 -44.71 14.71 -7.71
N PHE A 153 -44.51 14.67 -6.40
CA PHE A 153 -45.40 15.32 -5.42
C PHE A 153 -45.49 16.83 -5.66
N ILE A 154 -44.36 17.51 -5.84
CA ILE A 154 -44.31 18.94 -6.10
C ILE A 154 -45.08 19.28 -7.37
N GLU A 155 -44.88 18.52 -8.43
CA GLU A 155 -45.53 18.76 -9.74
C GLU A 155 -47.08 18.56 -9.68
N ARG A 156 -47.57 17.48 -9.02
CA ARG A 156 -48.98 17.19 -8.84
C ARG A 156 -49.69 18.23 -8.00
N PHE A 157 -49.06 18.81 -7.00
CA PHE A 157 -49.68 19.75 -6.09
C PHE A 157 -49.27 21.21 -6.29
N LYS A 158 -48.54 21.52 -7.34
CA LYS A 158 -48.17 22.85 -7.77
C LYS A 158 -49.43 23.65 -8.11
N GLY A 159 -49.76 24.68 -7.31
CA GLY A 159 -50.94 25.51 -7.49
C GLY A 159 -52.17 25.11 -6.64
N THR A 160 -52.11 24.05 -5.85
CA THR A 160 -53.16 23.67 -4.95
C THR A 160 -53.02 24.44 -3.62
N TYR A 161 -53.91 25.39 -3.38
CA TYR A 161 -53.84 26.31 -2.23
C TYR A 161 -53.72 25.61 -0.87
N SER A 162 -54.45 24.52 -0.63
CA SER A 162 -54.41 23.76 0.62
C SER A 162 -53.11 23.02 0.90
N LYS A 163 -52.24 22.82 -0.11
CA LYS A 163 -50.96 22.10 0.01
C LYS A 163 -49.73 22.97 -0.26
N THR A 164 -49.92 24.27 -0.49
CA THR A 164 -48.82 25.20 -0.81
C THR A 164 -47.71 25.18 0.26
N LEU A 165 -48.04 25.15 1.54
CA LEU A 165 -47.07 25.08 2.63
C LEU A 165 -46.28 23.77 2.63
N GLN A 166 -46.93 22.64 2.33
CA GLN A 166 -46.26 21.34 2.25
C GLN A 166 -45.30 21.25 1.03
N VAL A 167 -45.73 21.81 -0.10
CA VAL A 167 -44.87 21.92 -1.29
C VAL A 167 -43.67 22.81 -1.03
N GLN A 168 -43.86 23.99 -0.42
CA GLN A 168 -42.79 24.91 -0.07
C GLN A 168 -41.77 24.30 0.90
N SER A 169 -42.20 23.47 1.86
CA SER A 169 -41.28 22.80 2.78
C SER A 169 -40.43 21.72 2.13
N ARG A 170 -40.87 21.13 1.00
CA ARG A 170 -40.12 20.10 0.26
C ARG A 170 -39.24 20.67 -0.85
N VAL A 171 -39.40 21.93 -1.22
CA VAL A 171 -38.58 22.65 -2.18
C VAL A 171 -37.29 23.21 -1.53
N LYS A 172 -37.32 23.44 -0.22
CA LYS A 172 -36.11 23.82 0.56
C LYS A 172 -35.25 22.63 0.85
#